data_01f6a4ed33e189e9c8214371b6bcc78b
#
_entry.id   01f6a4ed33e189e9c8214371b6bcc78b
#
_cell.length_a   1.000
_cell.length_b   1.000
_cell.length_c   1.000
_cell.angle_alpha   90.00
_cell.angle_beta   90.00
_cell.angle_gamma   90.00
#
_symmetry.space_group_name_H-M   'P 1'
#
loop_
_entity.id
_entity.type
_entity.pdbx_description
1 polymer ?
#
loop_
_entity_poly.entity_id
_entity_poly.type
_entity_poly.pdbx_seq_one_letter_code
_entity_poly.pdbx_strand_id
1 'polypeptide(L)'
;MRINHNISALKAGNHLGRTNTALTKSLEKLSSGYRINRASDDAAGMAISRKMRTQIAGLEQASRNAADGISVIQTAEGALAEVGSMLQRMRTLSVQAANGSNTNDDRKAIQEEIDNLTQEIQRVSETTEFNTKTLLNGDIDRKSYSDTSTVRIVDMSDTVANADYRISVTANASQATVTGVTSTFWSSSASTISPAQAGKLNINGTEIEINAGDTRDVVFEKIRNACEINNINASMGADQLTLTTKEYGTSSKINIICDSNLTAVLGLPASANQSGTDAKVTLLAPAANNAFTSTATVSSDGKKVTVTDHGNFEMVFEVNADEPPSTPPITPPYTVNFTVLDAGPMQLQIGANKGQTMDVRIPRVDPETLGIENVNLVTEAGAQKGISLYDAAVTKVTAIRAKLGAYQNRLEHSISNLDVTHENMSEARSRIEDVDMAKEMANYTQKNVLAQAGTSMLAQANQRPQTILSLLQG
;
A
#
# COMPACT_ATOMS: atom_id res chain seq x y z
N MET A 1 77.04 -48.24 29.73
CA MET A 1 76.15 -47.09 29.95
C MET A 1 76.67 -45.91 29.17
N ARG A 2 75.84 -45.16 28.46
CA ARG A 2 76.29 -43.98 27.73
C ARG A 2 76.11 -42.74 28.63
N ILE A 3 77.13 -42.14 29.10
CA ILE A 3 77.17 -41.03 30.06
C ILE A 3 76.93 -39.68 29.34
N ASN A 4 77.32 -39.57 28.06
CA ASN A 4 77.26 -38.34 27.28
C ASN A 4 75.81 -37.97 26.84
N HIS A 5 74.85 -38.86 26.93
CA HIS A 5 73.42 -38.58 26.57
C HIS A 5 72.45 -39.16 27.60
N ASN A 6 71.87 -38.32 28.41
CA ASN A 6 70.83 -38.70 29.37
C ASN A 6 69.44 -38.82 28.68
N ILE A 7 69.25 -40.01 28.04
CA ILE A 7 67.97 -40.30 27.30
C ILE A 7 66.77 -40.30 28.21
N SER A 8 66.90 -40.66 29.50
CA SER A 8 65.83 -40.62 30.49
C SER A 8 65.37 -39.19 30.79
N ALA A 9 66.27 -38.25 30.97
CA ALA A 9 65.97 -36.85 31.18
C ALA A 9 65.36 -36.20 29.93
N LEU A 10 65.89 -36.55 28.73
CA LEU A 10 65.37 -36.08 27.47
C LEU A 10 63.93 -36.54 27.26
N LYS A 11 63.57 -37.80 27.52
CA LYS A 11 62.20 -38.33 27.45
C LYS A 11 61.32 -37.68 28.51
N ALA A 12 61.79 -37.53 29.76
CA ALA A 12 61.04 -36.85 30.81
C ALA A 12 60.75 -35.37 30.45
N GLY A 13 61.76 -34.67 29.91
CA GLY A 13 61.61 -33.29 29.44
C GLY A 13 60.60 -33.15 28.30
N ASN A 14 60.62 -34.05 27.29
CA ASN A 14 59.69 -34.06 26.21
C ASN A 14 58.25 -34.35 26.69
N HIS A 15 58.07 -35.29 27.65
CA HIS A 15 56.75 -35.53 28.26
C HIS A 15 56.25 -34.33 29.05
N LEU A 16 57.14 -33.70 29.85
CA LEU A 16 56.78 -32.50 30.60
C LEU A 16 56.36 -31.34 29.65
N GLY A 17 57.12 -31.14 28.56
CA GLY A 17 56.81 -30.15 27.55
C GLY A 17 55.39 -30.37 26.93
N ARG A 18 55.07 -31.61 26.57
CA ARG A 18 53.75 -31.98 26.07
C ARG A 18 52.65 -31.76 27.09
N THR A 19 52.92 -32.12 28.37
CA THR A 19 51.95 -31.93 29.46
C THR A 19 51.68 -30.45 29.73
N ASN A 20 52.73 -29.62 29.73
CA ASN A 20 52.58 -28.16 29.88
C ASN A 20 51.81 -27.53 28.71
N THR A 21 52.08 -27.94 27.48
CA THR A 21 51.30 -27.48 26.33
C THR A 21 49.83 -27.88 26.45
N ALA A 22 49.53 -29.10 26.90
CA ALA A 22 48.18 -29.59 27.10
C ALA A 22 47.48 -28.89 28.29
N LEU A 23 48.23 -28.53 29.35
CA LEU A 23 47.76 -27.75 30.47
C LEU A 23 47.33 -26.32 30.06
N THR A 24 48.17 -25.65 29.27
CA THR A 24 47.90 -24.31 28.73
C THR A 24 46.65 -24.32 27.87
N LYS A 25 46.48 -25.34 27.01
CA LYS A 25 45.24 -25.48 26.20
C LYS A 25 44.00 -25.71 27.05
N SER A 26 44.09 -26.52 28.11
CA SER A 26 42.97 -26.69 29.04
C SER A 26 42.61 -25.40 29.77
N LEU A 27 43.62 -24.63 30.20
CA LEU A 27 43.45 -23.34 30.84
C LEU A 27 42.79 -22.32 29.87
N GLU A 28 43.20 -22.31 28.60
CA GLU A 28 42.59 -21.46 27.55
C GLU A 28 41.10 -21.78 27.38
N LYS A 29 40.74 -23.08 27.35
CA LYS A 29 39.34 -23.52 27.23
C LYS A 29 38.51 -23.16 28.48
N LEU A 30 39.05 -23.35 29.65
CA LEU A 30 38.40 -22.99 30.92
C LEU A 30 38.20 -21.47 31.07
N SER A 31 39.19 -20.69 30.61
CA SER A 31 39.16 -19.24 30.68
C SER A 31 38.15 -18.63 29.66
N SER A 32 38.05 -19.22 28.48
CA SER A 32 37.13 -18.73 27.43
C SER A 32 35.73 -19.29 27.53
N GLY A 33 35.57 -20.44 28.17
CA GLY A 33 34.30 -21.20 28.18
C GLY A 33 34.06 -21.97 26.88
N TYR A 34 34.92 -21.84 25.89
CA TYR A 34 34.77 -22.50 24.58
C TYR A 34 35.68 -23.71 24.42
N ARG A 35 35.13 -24.77 23.83
CA ARG A 35 35.90 -25.97 23.45
C ARG A 35 36.80 -25.72 22.23
N ILE A 36 36.34 -24.84 21.32
CA ILE A 36 37.02 -24.48 20.07
C ILE A 36 37.41 -22.99 20.14
N ASN A 37 38.69 -22.72 20.44
CA ASN A 37 39.20 -21.36 20.49
C ASN A 37 39.95 -20.98 19.21
N ARG A 38 40.60 -21.95 18.58
CA ARG A 38 41.42 -21.75 17.37
C ARG A 38 41.02 -22.74 16.28
N ALA A 39 41.24 -22.35 15.01
CA ALA A 39 41.00 -23.23 13.88
C ALA A 39 41.80 -24.54 13.94
N SER A 40 42.94 -24.54 14.68
CA SER A 40 43.75 -25.75 14.93
C SER A 40 43.13 -26.73 15.89
N ASP A 41 42.12 -26.34 16.68
CA ASP A 41 41.45 -27.23 17.62
C ASP A 41 40.39 -28.09 16.91
N ASP A 42 39.60 -27.45 16.05
CA ASP A 42 38.60 -28.10 15.17
C ASP A 42 38.20 -27.12 14.04
N ALA A 43 38.80 -27.30 12.87
CA ALA A 43 38.55 -26.43 11.73
C ALA A 43 37.09 -26.57 11.19
N ALA A 44 36.57 -27.80 11.20
CA ALA A 44 35.20 -28.06 10.73
C ALA A 44 34.14 -27.50 11.70
N GLY A 45 34.33 -27.77 13.01
CA GLY A 45 33.45 -27.24 14.05
C GLY A 45 33.45 -25.72 14.09
N MET A 46 34.62 -25.09 13.93
CA MET A 46 34.72 -23.63 13.85
C MET A 46 33.99 -23.05 12.63
N ALA A 47 34.12 -23.68 11.45
CA ALA A 47 33.42 -23.22 10.26
C ALA A 47 31.89 -23.30 10.42
N ILE A 48 31.39 -24.41 10.98
CA ILE A 48 29.99 -24.61 11.26
C ILE A 48 29.48 -23.62 12.31
N SER A 49 30.19 -23.45 13.43
CA SER A 49 29.83 -22.51 14.50
C SER A 49 29.77 -21.06 13.99
N ARG A 50 30.74 -20.63 13.19
CA ARG A 50 30.71 -19.29 12.57
C ARG A 50 29.53 -19.11 11.64
N LYS A 51 29.22 -20.12 10.81
CA LYS A 51 28.03 -20.07 9.94
C LYS A 51 26.74 -19.98 10.77
N MET A 52 26.61 -20.77 11.83
CA MET A 52 25.47 -20.72 12.75
C MET A 52 25.36 -19.35 13.42
N ARG A 53 26.48 -18.76 13.88
CA ARG A 53 26.51 -17.42 14.48
C ARG A 53 25.97 -16.35 13.51
N THR A 54 26.39 -16.40 12.24
CA THR A 54 25.87 -15.48 11.21
C THR A 54 24.38 -15.69 10.97
N GLN A 55 23.93 -16.94 10.96
CA GLN A 55 22.49 -17.24 10.80
C GLN A 55 21.67 -16.77 12.01
N ILE A 56 22.14 -16.99 13.24
CA ILE A 56 21.50 -16.52 14.48
C ILE A 56 21.34 -14.99 14.45
N ALA A 57 22.42 -14.25 14.13
CA ALA A 57 22.35 -12.79 14.00
C ALA A 57 21.38 -12.36 12.87
N GLY A 58 21.30 -13.13 11.79
CA GLY A 58 20.34 -12.92 10.72
C GLY A 58 18.88 -13.14 11.15
N LEU A 59 18.62 -14.17 11.97
CA LEU A 59 17.30 -14.47 12.51
C LEU A 59 16.83 -13.39 13.50
N GLU A 60 17.75 -12.93 14.38
CA GLU A 60 17.43 -11.80 15.28
C GLU A 60 17.08 -10.54 14.52
N GLN A 61 17.82 -10.21 13.46
CA GLN A 61 17.49 -9.05 12.64
C GLN A 61 16.17 -9.25 11.89
N ALA A 62 15.88 -10.45 11.40
CA ALA A 62 14.63 -10.78 10.74
C ALA A 62 13.42 -10.64 11.70
N SER A 63 13.58 -11.06 12.97
CA SER A 63 12.55 -10.88 14.00
C SER A 63 12.29 -9.38 14.26
N ARG A 64 13.34 -8.56 14.37
CA ARG A 64 13.19 -7.09 14.48
C ARG A 64 12.51 -6.48 13.25
N ASN A 65 12.91 -6.87 12.04
CA ASN A 65 12.29 -6.38 10.80
C ASN A 65 10.80 -6.74 10.73
N ALA A 66 10.41 -7.93 11.21
CA ALA A 66 9.02 -8.33 11.28
C ALA A 66 8.22 -7.49 12.30
N ALA A 67 8.82 -7.16 13.46
CA ALA A 67 8.22 -6.28 14.46
C ALA A 67 8.06 -4.84 13.92
N ASP A 68 9.04 -4.33 13.18
CA ASP A 68 8.94 -3.04 12.48
C ASP A 68 7.80 -3.07 11.46
N GLY A 69 7.65 -4.17 10.71
CA GLY A 69 6.55 -4.38 9.79
C GLY A 69 5.18 -4.35 10.47
N ILE A 70 5.04 -4.96 11.65
CA ILE A 70 3.81 -4.88 12.46
C ILE A 70 3.52 -3.43 12.85
N SER A 71 4.54 -2.66 13.25
CA SER A 71 4.36 -1.26 13.62
C SER A 71 3.86 -0.39 12.46
N VAL A 72 4.36 -0.64 11.25
CA VAL A 72 3.85 0.01 10.01
C VAL A 72 2.38 -0.32 9.78
N ILE A 73 2.03 -1.62 9.88
CA ILE A 73 0.66 -2.08 9.67
C ILE A 73 -0.29 -1.46 10.71
N GLN A 74 0.09 -1.40 11.98
CA GLN A 74 -0.70 -0.80 13.04
C GLN A 74 -0.91 0.70 12.83
N THR A 75 0.10 1.42 12.33
CA THR A 75 -0.04 2.85 11.97
C THR A 75 -1.06 3.04 10.86
N ALA A 76 -0.97 2.23 9.79
CA ALA A 76 -1.92 2.28 8.69
C ALA A 76 -3.35 1.87 9.14
N GLU A 77 -3.47 0.85 9.99
CA GLU A 77 -4.76 0.41 10.53
C GLU A 77 -5.42 1.47 11.39
N GLY A 78 -4.65 2.18 12.23
CA GLY A 78 -5.13 3.30 13.02
C GLY A 78 -5.73 4.40 12.15
N ALA A 79 -5.02 4.82 11.10
CA ALA A 79 -5.52 5.81 10.14
C ALA A 79 -6.78 5.31 9.39
N LEU A 80 -6.80 4.04 8.97
CA LEU A 80 -7.97 3.45 8.31
C LEU A 80 -9.18 3.31 9.25
N ALA A 81 -8.98 3.17 10.56
CA ALA A 81 -10.07 3.18 11.53
C ALA A 81 -10.72 4.57 11.60
N GLU A 82 -9.92 5.65 11.58
CA GLU A 82 -10.43 7.02 11.51
C GLU A 82 -11.18 7.28 10.19
N VAL A 83 -10.62 6.87 9.05
CA VAL A 83 -11.32 6.93 7.75
C VAL A 83 -12.64 6.17 7.82
N GLY A 84 -12.67 4.98 8.40
CA GLY A 84 -13.88 4.19 8.58
C GLY A 84 -14.94 4.92 9.43
N SER A 85 -14.53 5.61 10.49
CA SER A 85 -15.44 6.39 11.35
C SER A 85 -16.00 7.61 10.61
N MET A 86 -15.18 8.31 9.83
CA MET A 86 -15.62 9.40 8.95
C MET A 86 -16.63 8.93 7.90
N LEU A 87 -16.38 7.82 7.23
CA LEU A 87 -17.32 7.23 6.25
C LEU A 87 -18.65 6.84 6.88
N GLN A 88 -18.66 6.29 8.09
CA GLN A 88 -19.89 6.00 8.83
C GLN A 88 -20.66 7.28 9.18
N ARG A 89 -19.95 8.35 9.55
CA ARG A 89 -20.56 9.67 9.77
C ARG A 89 -21.17 10.22 8.49
N MET A 90 -20.44 10.16 7.37
CA MET A 90 -20.93 10.59 6.04
C MET A 90 -22.18 9.81 5.63
N ARG A 91 -22.18 8.49 5.87
CA ARG A 91 -23.38 7.65 5.65
C ARG A 91 -24.57 8.11 6.49
N THR A 92 -24.36 8.39 7.76
CA THR A 92 -25.41 8.88 8.67
C THR A 92 -25.97 10.23 8.19
N LEU A 93 -25.11 11.14 7.75
CA LEU A 93 -25.49 12.42 7.16
C LEU A 93 -26.29 12.23 5.86
N SER A 94 -25.91 11.25 5.04
CA SER A 94 -26.67 10.93 3.81
C SER A 94 -28.07 10.41 4.13
N VAL A 95 -28.22 9.56 5.15
CA VAL A 95 -29.53 9.09 5.60
C VAL A 95 -30.37 10.27 6.14
N GLN A 96 -29.73 11.20 6.87
CA GLN A 96 -30.37 12.41 7.32
C GLN A 96 -30.82 13.29 6.13
N ALA A 97 -29.95 13.52 5.15
CA ALA A 97 -30.27 14.33 3.96
C ALA A 97 -31.36 13.71 3.09
N ALA A 98 -31.48 12.37 3.06
CA ALA A 98 -32.52 11.66 2.31
C ALA A 98 -33.91 11.81 2.92
N ASN A 99 -34.03 12.37 4.13
CA ASN A 99 -35.34 12.59 4.74
C ASN A 99 -36.08 13.73 4.02
N GLY A 100 -37.32 13.49 3.58
CA GLY A 100 -38.19 14.46 2.89
C GLY A 100 -38.59 15.67 3.74
N SER A 101 -38.36 15.65 5.08
CA SER A 101 -38.62 16.80 5.95
C SER A 101 -37.55 17.89 5.87
N ASN A 102 -36.39 17.62 5.29
CA ASN A 102 -35.31 18.59 5.17
C ASN A 102 -35.52 19.53 3.98
N THR A 103 -35.24 20.80 4.21
CA THR A 103 -35.19 21.81 3.15
C THR A 103 -33.91 21.70 2.34
N ASN A 104 -33.87 22.36 1.18
CA ASN A 104 -32.62 22.39 0.39
C ASN A 104 -31.48 23.10 1.13
N ASP A 105 -31.78 24.06 1.99
CA ASP A 105 -30.75 24.77 2.78
C ASP A 105 -30.20 23.87 3.91
N ASP A 106 -31.07 23.05 4.55
CA ASP A 106 -30.62 22.03 5.50
C ASP A 106 -29.68 21.01 4.82
N ARG A 107 -30.03 20.56 3.62
CA ARG A 107 -29.21 19.64 2.82
C ARG A 107 -27.88 20.27 2.39
N LYS A 108 -27.87 21.58 2.07
CA LYS A 108 -26.61 22.29 1.78
C LYS A 108 -25.68 22.31 3.00
N ALA A 109 -26.21 22.59 4.21
CA ALA A 109 -25.41 22.55 5.43
C ALA A 109 -24.83 21.13 5.70
N ILE A 110 -25.62 20.08 5.40
CA ILE A 110 -25.12 18.69 5.47
C ILE A 110 -24.04 18.47 4.41
N GLN A 111 -24.18 19.01 3.20
CA GLN A 111 -23.17 18.88 2.13
C GLN A 111 -21.85 19.52 2.55
N GLU A 112 -21.85 20.68 3.18
CA GLU A 112 -20.64 21.33 3.69
C GLU A 112 -19.92 20.46 4.72
N GLU A 113 -20.64 19.75 5.60
CA GLU A 113 -20.03 18.80 6.53
C GLU A 113 -19.41 17.62 5.80
N ILE A 114 -20.06 17.09 4.77
CA ILE A 114 -19.55 16.01 3.93
C ILE A 114 -18.30 16.45 3.17
N ASP A 115 -18.29 17.65 2.60
CA ASP A 115 -17.13 18.19 1.88
C ASP A 115 -15.93 18.32 2.81
N ASN A 116 -16.14 18.78 4.05
CA ASN A 116 -15.09 18.85 5.06
C ASN A 116 -14.56 17.44 5.45
N LEU A 117 -15.46 16.46 5.62
CA LEU A 117 -15.05 15.08 5.91
C LEU A 117 -14.29 14.46 4.72
N THR A 118 -14.70 14.76 3.49
CA THR A 118 -14.01 14.32 2.27
C THR A 118 -12.59 14.89 2.20
N GLN A 119 -12.42 16.17 2.50
CA GLN A 119 -11.11 16.81 2.58
C GLN A 119 -10.26 16.21 3.69
N GLU A 120 -10.85 15.86 4.84
CA GLU A 120 -10.13 15.23 5.94
C GLU A 120 -9.68 13.81 5.58
N ILE A 121 -10.49 13.03 4.86
CA ILE A 121 -10.06 11.71 4.32
C ILE A 121 -8.87 11.90 3.37
N GLN A 122 -8.92 12.90 2.48
CA GLN A 122 -7.79 13.22 1.59
C GLN A 122 -6.54 13.57 2.40
N ARG A 123 -6.67 14.42 3.41
CA ARG A 123 -5.56 14.80 4.28
C ARG A 123 -4.95 13.59 5.00
N VAL A 124 -5.79 12.71 5.56
CA VAL A 124 -5.33 11.48 6.24
C VAL A 124 -4.58 10.58 5.27
N SER A 125 -5.08 10.44 4.03
CA SER A 125 -4.41 9.67 2.99
C SER A 125 -3.00 10.19 2.67
N GLU A 126 -2.83 11.51 2.61
CA GLU A 126 -1.57 12.15 2.24
C GLU A 126 -0.58 12.27 3.41
N THR A 127 -1.09 12.46 4.64
CA THR A 127 -0.24 12.74 5.80
C THR A 127 0.11 11.53 6.65
N THR A 128 -0.58 10.39 6.45
CA THR A 128 -0.26 9.17 7.20
C THR A 128 1.06 8.60 6.71
N GLU A 129 2.09 8.72 7.54
CA GLU A 129 3.43 8.25 7.23
C GLU A 129 4.05 7.43 8.36
N PHE A 130 4.99 6.57 8.02
CA PHE A 130 5.87 5.87 8.94
C PHE A 130 7.30 6.02 8.46
N ASN A 131 8.15 6.64 9.27
CA ASN A 131 9.54 6.92 8.92
C ASN A 131 9.68 7.59 7.53
N THR A 132 8.93 8.67 7.29
CA THR A 132 8.89 9.46 6.03
C THR A 132 8.34 8.73 4.80
N LYS A 133 7.83 7.51 4.96
CA LYS A 133 7.13 6.79 3.89
C LYS A 133 5.63 6.94 4.09
N THR A 134 4.96 7.51 3.14
CA THR A 134 3.50 7.60 3.12
C THR A 134 2.90 6.21 2.92
N LEU A 135 1.82 5.92 3.66
CA LEU A 135 1.26 4.57 3.72
C LEU A 135 -0.02 4.42 2.90
N LEU A 136 -0.85 5.47 2.80
CA LEU A 136 -2.20 5.41 2.23
C LEU A 136 -2.34 6.11 0.87
N ASN A 137 -1.29 6.78 0.38
CA ASN A 137 -1.31 7.51 -0.88
C ASN A 137 -1.03 6.64 -2.12
N GLY A 138 -0.83 5.32 -1.95
CA GLY A 138 -0.48 4.38 -3.02
C GLY A 138 1.01 4.18 -3.26
N ASP A 139 1.90 4.77 -2.46
CA ASP A 139 3.35 4.56 -2.61
C ASP A 139 3.78 3.13 -2.29
N ILE A 140 3.03 2.46 -1.41
CA ILE A 140 3.22 1.06 -1.01
C ILE A 140 2.31 0.11 -1.81
N ASP A 141 1.63 0.62 -2.83
CA ASP A 141 0.86 -0.19 -3.76
C ASP A 141 1.66 -0.53 -5.02
N ARG A 142 1.15 -1.45 -5.83
CA ARG A 142 1.76 -1.78 -7.13
C ARG A 142 1.79 -0.55 -8.03
N LYS A 143 2.90 -0.36 -8.69
CA LYS A 143 3.05 0.72 -9.67
C LYS A 143 2.60 0.22 -11.05
N SER A 144 1.80 1.03 -11.69
CA SER A 144 1.37 0.81 -13.08
C SER A 144 1.72 2.01 -13.92
N TYR A 145 2.05 1.76 -15.17
CA TYR A 145 2.35 2.80 -16.15
C TYR A 145 1.44 2.64 -17.35
N SER A 146 0.89 3.74 -17.81
CA SER A 146 0.19 3.85 -19.08
C SER A 146 1.12 4.49 -20.13
N ASP A 147 1.04 4.06 -21.35
CA ASP A 147 1.76 4.68 -22.48
C ASP A 147 1.14 6.01 -22.91
N THR A 148 -0.04 6.34 -22.40
CA THR A 148 -0.74 7.60 -22.67
C THR A 148 -1.21 8.26 -21.38
N SER A 149 -1.21 9.58 -21.33
CA SER A 149 -1.76 10.35 -20.19
C SER A 149 -3.30 10.36 -20.16
N THR A 150 -3.94 9.98 -21.28
CA THR A 150 -5.40 10.00 -21.41
C THR A 150 -6.11 8.89 -20.63
N VAL A 151 -5.39 7.87 -20.19
CA VAL A 151 -5.96 6.78 -19.38
C VAL A 151 -5.06 6.49 -18.19
N ARG A 152 -5.65 6.56 -17.01
CA ARG A 152 -4.96 6.36 -15.73
C ARG A 152 -5.59 5.20 -14.97
N ILE A 153 -4.77 4.31 -14.42
CA ILE A 153 -5.24 3.28 -13.50
C ILE A 153 -5.54 3.94 -12.16
N VAL A 154 -6.75 3.76 -11.66
CA VAL A 154 -7.24 4.29 -10.39
C VAL A 154 -7.07 3.25 -9.28
N ASP A 155 -7.43 2.00 -9.58
CA ASP A 155 -7.37 0.91 -8.59
C ASP A 155 -7.13 -0.43 -9.29
N MET A 156 -6.48 -1.37 -8.61
CA MET A 156 -6.29 -2.73 -9.08
C MET A 156 -6.23 -3.74 -7.94
N SER A 157 -6.87 -4.88 -8.13
CA SER A 157 -6.88 -5.96 -7.17
C SER A 157 -5.53 -6.69 -7.09
N ASP A 158 -5.32 -7.45 -6.01
CA ASP A 158 -4.09 -8.23 -5.79
C ASP A 158 -3.89 -9.35 -6.82
N THR A 159 -4.97 -9.79 -7.46
CA THR A 159 -4.95 -10.88 -8.44
C THR A 159 -4.50 -10.45 -9.82
N VAL A 160 -4.35 -9.13 -10.05
CA VAL A 160 -3.77 -8.60 -11.29
C VAL A 160 -2.32 -9.06 -11.39
N ALA A 161 -1.97 -9.78 -12.44
CA ALA A 161 -0.60 -10.28 -12.64
C ALA A 161 0.34 -9.14 -13.10
N ASN A 162 1.64 -9.30 -12.82
CA ASN A 162 2.67 -8.41 -13.37
C ASN A 162 2.84 -8.71 -14.85
N ALA A 163 2.21 -7.91 -15.69
CA ALA A 163 2.17 -8.13 -17.13
C ALA A 163 1.75 -6.85 -17.87
N ASP A 164 1.80 -6.93 -19.18
CA ASP A 164 1.27 -5.90 -20.05
C ASP A 164 -0.20 -6.18 -20.36
N TYR A 165 -1.02 -5.15 -20.20
CA TYR A 165 -2.45 -5.16 -20.49
C TYR A 165 -2.74 -4.17 -21.61
N ARG A 166 -3.59 -4.55 -22.56
CA ARG A 166 -3.91 -3.71 -23.71
C ARG A 166 -5.41 -3.56 -23.88
N ILE A 167 -5.85 -2.32 -23.99
CA ILE A 167 -7.24 -1.96 -24.24
C ILE A 167 -7.35 -1.10 -25.50
N SER A 168 -8.52 -1.08 -26.11
CA SER A 168 -8.89 -0.13 -27.14
C SER A 168 -10.04 0.74 -26.65
N VAL A 169 -9.81 2.03 -26.57
CA VAL A 169 -10.86 3.02 -26.28
C VAL A 169 -11.54 3.34 -27.60
N THR A 170 -12.82 2.98 -27.71
CA THR A 170 -13.63 3.17 -28.93
C THR A 170 -14.49 4.43 -28.89
N ALA A 171 -14.82 4.93 -27.72
CA ALA A 171 -15.46 6.22 -27.50
C ALA A 171 -15.09 6.80 -26.13
N ASN A 172 -14.88 8.09 -26.06
CA ASN A 172 -14.70 8.81 -24.80
C ASN A 172 -16.04 9.05 -24.12
N ALA A 173 -16.01 9.21 -22.81
CA ALA A 173 -17.18 9.67 -22.06
C ALA A 173 -17.55 11.10 -22.47
N SER A 174 -18.83 11.42 -22.47
CA SER A 174 -19.30 12.77 -22.69
C SER A 174 -20.27 13.21 -21.60
N GLN A 175 -20.32 14.50 -21.35
CA GLN A 175 -21.29 15.15 -20.50
C GLN A 175 -22.61 15.34 -21.26
N ALA A 176 -23.74 15.37 -20.52
CA ALA A 176 -25.00 15.86 -21.10
C ALA A 176 -24.90 17.36 -21.29
N THR A 177 -25.19 17.82 -22.50
CA THR A 177 -25.17 19.26 -22.84
C THR A 177 -26.46 19.67 -23.52
N VAL A 178 -27.06 20.72 -23.00
CA VAL A 178 -28.20 21.40 -23.65
C VAL A 178 -27.75 22.81 -24.00
N THR A 179 -27.65 23.07 -25.29
CA THR A 179 -27.28 24.40 -25.80
C THR A 179 -28.56 25.08 -26.26
N GLY A 180 -28.85 26.22 -25.68
CA GLY A 180 -29.97 27.05 -26.10
C GLY A 180 -29.77 27.61 -27.52
N VAL A 181 -30.84 28.06 -28.13
CA VAL A 181 -30.75 28.84 -29.38
C VAL A 181 -30.39 30.29 -29.06
N THR A 182 -29.74 30.97 -29.98
CA THR A 182 -29.41 32.40 -29.82
C THR A 182 -30.61 33.22 -29.49
N SER A 183 -30.55 34.01 -28.41
CA SER A 183 -31.63 34.88 -27.96
C SER A 183 -31.11 36.29 -27.66
N THR A 184 -31.81 37.29 -28.15
CA THR A 184 -31.51 38.70 -27.87
C THR A 184 -31.61 39.04 -26.37
N PHE A 185 -32.29 38.21 -25.59
CA PHE A 185 -32.40 38.38 -24.14
C PHE A 185 -31.01 38.25 -23.46
N TRP A 186 -30.18 37.35 -23.94
CA TRP A 186 -28.85 37.11 -23.39
C TRP A 186 -27.78 38.14 -23.85
N SER A 187 -28.04 38.84 -24.95
CA SER A 187 -27.09 39.77 -25.54
C SER A 187 -26.95 41.12 -24.80
N SER A 188 -27.92 41.48 -23.94
CA SER A 188 -27.89 42.76 -23.20
C SER A 188 -28.22 42.56 -21.72
N SER A 189 -27.40 43.15 -20.84
CA SER A 189 -27.64 43.16 -19.39
C SER A 189 -28.90 43.94 -18.97
N ALA A 190 -29.35 44.84 -19.81
CA ALA A 190 -30.56 45.66 -19.59
C ALA A 190 -31.84 44.94 -20.04
N SER A 191 -31.76 43.73 -20.61
CA SER A 191 -32.94 42.94 -21.00
C SER A 191 -33.76 42.55 -19.76
N THR A 192 -35.07 42.76 -19.83
CA THR A 192 -36.03 42.40 -18.77
C THR A 192 -37.11 41.50 -19.29
N ILE A 193 -37.65 40.64 -18.44
CA ILE A 193 -38.80 39.78 -18.75
C ILE A 193 -40.08 40.62 -18.77
N SER A 194 -40.82 40.58 -19.86
CA SER A 194 -42.13 41.22 -19.93
C SER A 194 -43.20 40.36 -19.22
N PRO A 195 -44.37 40.98 -18.82
CA PRO A 195 -45.42 40.21 -18.15
C PRO A 195 -45.97 39.04 -18.96
N ALA A 196 -45.91 39.10 -20.28
CA ALA A 196 -46.35 38.03 -21.19
C ALA A 196 -45.31 36.88 -21.31
N GLN A 197 -44.11 37.11 -20.84
CA GLN A 197 -42.96 36.19 -20.93
C GLN A 197 -42.65 35.51 -19.58
N ALA A 198 -43.33 35.93 -18.48
CA ALA A 198 -43.16 35.29 -17.18
C ALA A 198 -43.69 33.84 -17.21
N GLY A 199 -43.05 32.96 -16.47
CA GLY A 199 -43.43 31.56 -16.45
C GLY A 199 -42.48 30.72 -15.57
N LYS A 200 -42.61 29.42 -15.66
CA LYS A 200 -41.86 28.45 -14.88
C LYS A 200 -40.86 27.67 -15.75
N LEU A 201 -39.68 27.48 -15.20
CA LEU A 201 -38.63 26.62 -15.75
C LEU A 201 -38.34 25.53 -14.73
N ASN A 202 -38.41 24.28 -15.14
CA ASN A 202 -38.02 23.14 -14.32
C ASN A 202 -36.75 22.51 -14.87
N ILE A 203 -35.74 22.33 -14.01
CA ILE A 203 -34.48 21.67 -14.33
C ILE A 203 -34.29 20.51 -13.35
N ASN A 204 -34.33 19.28 -13.84
CA ASN A 204 -34.21 18.06 -13.06
C ASN A 204 -35.11 18.02 -11.80
N GLY A 205 -36.35 18.52 -11.91
CA GLY A 205 -37.30 18.56 -10.79
C GLY A 205 -37.26 19.84 -9.95
N THR A 206 -36.23 20.70 -10.10
CA THR A 206 -36.17 22.00 -9.43
C THR A 206 -36.93 23.04 -10.23
N GLU A 207 -38.03 23.55 -9.68
CA GLU A 207 -38.85 24.58 -10.30
C GLU A 207 -38.26 25.96 -10.01
N ILE A 208 -38.12 26.75 -11.06
CA ILE A 208 -37.61 28.12 -11.04
C ILE A 208 -38.76 29.03 -11.54
N GLU A 209 -39.19 29.96 -10.72
CA GLU A 209 -40.15 30.96 -11.10
C GLU A 209 -39.46 32.22 -11.64
N ILE A 210 -39.74 32.55 -12.90
CA ILE A 210 -39.21 33.72 -13.60
C ILE A 210 -40.32 34.73 -13.70
N ASN A 211 -40.13 35.86 -13.00
CA ASN A 211 -41.16 36.89 -12.85
C ASN A 211 -40.99 38.03 -13.87
N ALA A 212 -42.08 38.71 -14.14
CA ALA A 212 -42.06 39.93 -14.93
C ALA A 212 -41.19 41.00 -14.25
N GLY A 213 -40.27 41.61 -15.01
CA GLY A 213 -39.33 42.60 -14.51
C GLY A 213 -37.96 41.98 -14.09
N ASP A 214 -37.82 40.67 -14.04
CA ASP A 214 -36.51 40.04 -13.80
C ASP A 214 -35.52 40.46 -14.90
N THR A 215 -34.35 40.95 -14.50
CA THR A 215 -33.28 41.24 -15.43
C THR A 215 -32.54 40.00 -15.86
N ARG A 216 -31.81 40.06 -16.96
CA ARG A 216 -30.96 38.97 -17.46
C ARG A 216 -30.09 38.32 -16.35
N ASP A 217 -29.45 39.17 -15.54
CA ASP A 217 -28.52 38.72 -14.53
C ASP A 217 -29.25 38.01 -13.38
N VAL A 218 -30.44 38.49 -12.98
CA VAL A 218 -31.29 37.84 -11.99
C VAL A 218 -31.80 36.48 -12.48
N VAL A 219 -32.24 36.41 -13.74
CA VAL A 219 -32.66 35.13 -14.36
C VAL A 219 -31.50 34.15 -14.42
N PHE A 220 -30.34 34.60 -14.84
CA PHE A 220 -29.15 33.75 -14.89
C PHE A 220 -28.74 33.21 -13.51
N GLU A 221 -28.75 34.06 -12.46
CA GLU A 221 -28.48 33.64 -11.09
C GLU A 221 -29.50 32.62 -10.57
N LYS A 222 -30.82 32.80 -10.85
CA LYS A 222 -31.82 31.80 -10.50
C LYS A 222 -31.55 30.47 -11.18
N ILE A 223 -31.25 30.48 -12.48
CA ILE A 223 -30.89 29.27 -13.24
C ILE A 223 -29.61 28.64 -12.72
N ARG A 224 -28.57 29.43 -12.47
CA ARG A 224 -27.28 28.95 -11.95
C ARG A 224 -27.47 28.24 -10.61
N ASN A 225 -28.20 28.86 -9.68
CA ASN A 225 -28.45 28.27 -8.36
C ASN A 225 -29.21 26.92 -8.46
N ALA A 226 -30.21 26.83 -9.35
CA ALA A 226 -30.95 25.58 -9.59
C ALA A 226 -30.05 24.51 -10.27
N CYS A 227 -29.17 24.94 -11.17
CA CYS A 227 -28.20 24.07 -11.83
C CYS A 227 -27.18 23.53 -10.86
N GLU A 228 -26.63 24.37 -9.95
CA GLU A 228 -25.70 23.93 -8.91
C GLU A 228 -26.26 22.85 -8.01
N ILE A 229 -27.54 22.99 -7.62
CA ILE A 229 -28.24 21.93 -6.84
C ILE A 229 -28.25 20.58 -7.57
N ASN A 230 -28.33 20.59 -8.90
CA ASN A 230 -28.45 19.40 -9.74
C ASN A 230 -27.12 18.95 -10.38
N ASN A 231 -25.96 19.41 -9.90
CA ASN A 231 -24.65 19.13 -10.51
C ASN A 231 -24.56 19.51 -12.00
N ILE A 232 -25.24 20.59 -12.38
CA ILE A 232 -25.22 21.16 -13.73
C ILE A 232 -24.43 22.47 -13.67
N ASN A 233 -23.59 22.71 -14.64
CA ASN A 233 -22.89 23.96 -14.84
C ASN A 233 -23.69 24.79 -15.87
N ALA A 234 -24.09 25.97 -15.47
CA ALA A 234 -24.74 26.94 -16.37
C ALA A 234 -23.70 27.94 -16.85
N SER A 235 -23.48 28.02 -18.13
CA SER A 235 -22.60 29.01 -18.76
C SER A 235 -23.39 29.88 -19.72
N MET A 236 -23.13 31.18 -19.68
CA MET A 236 -23.71 32.14 -20.57
C MET A 236 -22.67 32.58 -21.60
N GLY A 237 -22.89 32.22 -22.86
CA GLY A 237 -22.19 32.79 -23.99
C GLY A 237 -22.70 34.17 -24.35
N ALA A 238 -22.21 34.76 -25.43
CA ALA A 238 -22.61 36.11 -25.86
C ALA A 238 -24.14 36.23 -26.09
N ASP A 239 -24.79 35.20 -26.63
CA ASP A 239 -26.21 35.21 -27.01
C ASP A 239 -26.93 33.89 -26.68
N GLN A 240 -26.29 33.00 -25.93
CA GLN A 240 -26.77 31.63 -25.73
C GLN A 240 -26.52 31.17 -24.29
N LEU A 241 -27.49 30.45 -23.70
CA LEU A 241 -27.33 29.72 -22.45
C LEU A 241 -26.95 28.27 -22.76
N THR A 242 -25.89 27.78 -22.14
CA THR A 242 -25.44 26.38 -22.22
C THR A 242 -25.48 25.76 -20.85
N LEU A 243 -26.15 24.63 -20.74
CA LEU A 243 -26.23 23.80 -19.53
C LEU A 243 -25.45 22.51 -19.77
N THR A 244 -24.47 22.20 -18.91
CA THR A 244 -23.63 21.02 -19.04
C THR A 244 -23.56 20.32 -17.68
N THR A 245 -23.72 19.00 -17.63
CA THR A 245 -23.55 18.26 -16.38
C THR A 245 -22.08 18.30 -15.92
N LYS A 246 -21.85 18.35 -14.61
CA LYS A 246 -20.48 18.25 -14.08
C LYS A 246 -19.92 16.83 -14.24
N GLU A 247 -20.77 15.82 -14.11
CA GLU A 247 -20.42 14.42 -14.28
C GLU A 247 -20.58 13.96 -15.73
N TYR A 248 -19.83 12.94 -16.10
CA TYR A 248 -19.86 12.28 -17.41
C TYR A 248 -20.74 11.03 -17.34
N GLY A 249 -21.19 10.56 -18.49
CA GLY A 249 -21.82 9.26 -18.63
C GLY A 249 -23.34 9.29 -18.74
N THR A 250 -23.90 8.11 -18.93
CA THR A 250 -25.35 7.92 -19.15
C THR A 250 -26.19 8.14 -17.89
N SER A 251 -25.54 8.10 -16.70
CA SER A 251 -26.18 8.44 -15.42
C SER A 251 -26.45 9.94 -15.29
N SER A 252 -25.67 10.76 -15.97
CA SER A 252 -25.76 12.23 -15.93
C SER A 252 -26.78 12.73 -16.97
N LYS A 253 -27.88 13.27 -16.48
CA LYS A 253 -29.04 13.70 -17.33
C LYS A 253 -29.42 15.14 -17.05
N ILE A 254 -29.79 15.84 -18.11
CA ILE A 254 -30.43 17.15 -18.04
C ILE A 254 -31.84 17.00 -18.57
N ASN A 255 -32.81 17.16 -17.68
CA ASN A 255 -34.22 17.22 -18.05
C ASN A 255 -34.73 18.64 -17.84
N ILE A 256 -35.15 19.28 -18.91
CA ILE A 256 -35.68 20.65 -18.90
C ILE A 256 -37.11 20.59 -19.31
N ILE A 257 -37.99 21.28 -18.55
CA ILE A 257 -39.34 21.57 -18.93
C ILE A 257 -39.51 23.08 -18.78
N CYS A 258 -39.76 23.76 -19.88
CA CYS A 258 -39.85 25.21 -19.95
C CYS A 258 -41.26 25.62 -20.47
N ASP A 259 -41.91 26.57 -19.80
CA ASP A 259 -43.15 27.12 -20.27
C ASP A 259 -43.00 27.75 -21.67
N SER A 260 -44.01 27.57 -22.52
CA SER A 260 -43.99 28.05 -23.91
C SER A 260 -43.66 29.53 -24.06
N ASN A 261 -44.00 30.33 -23.06
CA ASN A 261 -43.77 31.78 -23.04
C ASN A 261 -42.28 32.13 -22.83
N LEU A 262 -41.54 31.24 -22.15
CA LEU A 262 -40.12 31.42 -21.84
C LEU A 262 -39.18 30.82 -22.90
N THR A 263 -39.65 29.87 -23.70
CA THR A 263 -38.81 29.14 -24.67
C THR A 263 -38.12 30.07 -25.66
N ALA A 264 -38.88 31.03 -26.21
CA ALA A 264 -38.33 32.00 -27.18
C ALA A 264 -37.39 33.01 -26.54
N VAL A 265 -37.64 33.35 -25.25
CA VAL A 265 -36.85 34.34 -24.52
C VAL A 265 -35.52 33.76 -24.04
N LEU A 266 -35.59 32.59 -23.41
CA LEU A 266 -34.38 31.93 -22.89
C LEU A 266 -33.62 31.16 -23.98
N GLY A 267 -34.25 30.95 -25.13
CA GLY A 267 -33.67 30.13 -26.20
C GLY A 267 -33.64 28.62 -25.85
N LEU A 268 -34.29 28.22 -24.74
CA LEU A 268 -34.33 26.82 -24.34
C LEU A 268 -35.49 26.08 -25.01
N PRO A 269 -35.37 24.79 -25.32
CA PRO A 269 -36.49 24.01 -25.84
C PRO A 269 -37.57 23.83 -24.77
N ALA A 270 -38.85 23.72 -25.17
CA ALA A 270 -39.98 23.49 -24.26
C ALA A 270 -39.82 22.22 -23.41
N SER A 271 -39.17 21.23 -23.97
CA SER A 271 -38.77 19.99 -23.28
C SER A 271 -37.46 19.48 -23.87
N ALA A 272 -36.49 19.17 -23.01
CA ALA A 272 -35.27 18.49 -23.41
C ALA A 272 -34.94 17.41 -22.39
N ASN A 273 -34.54 16.24 -22.87
CA ASN A 273 -34.00 15.18 -22.06
C ASN A 273 -32.70 14.70 -22.74
N GLN A 274 -31.58 15.19 -22.24
CA GLN A 274 -30.25 14.84 -22.75
C GLN A 274 -29.51 14.03 -21.70
N SER A 275 -28.78 13.01 -22.16
CA SER A 275 -27.89 12.21 -21.32
C SER A 275 -26.50 12.23 -21.90
N GLY A 276 -25.49 12.18 -21.03
CA GLY A 276 -24.12 11.94 -21.43
C GLY A 276 -23.94 10.53 -22.01
N THR A 277 -22.73 10.20 -22.38
CA THR A 277 -22.34 8.85 -22.84
C THR A 277 -21.20 8.33 -22.01
N ASP A 278 -21.21 7.03 -21.71
CA ASP A 278 -20.12 6.36 -21.01
C ASP A 278 -18.94 6.11 -21.96
N ALA A 279 -17.74 6.07 -21.40
CA ALA A 279 -16.56 5.63 -22.15
C ALA A 279 -16.78 4.20 -22.63
N LYS A 280 -16.48 3.93 -23.91
CA LYS A 280 -16.53 2.58 -24.45
C LYS A 280 -15.13 2.04 -24.66
N VAL A 281 -14.86 0.94 -23.99
CA VAL A 281 -13.58 0.25 -24.05
C VAL A 281 -13.80 -1.20 -24.45
N THR A 282 -12.95 -1.68 -25.33
CA THR A 282 -12.91 -3.09 -25.73
C THR A 282 -11.56 -3.67 -25.34
N LEU A 283 -11.58 -4.85 -24.73
CA LEU A 283 -10.37 -5.61 -24.45
C LEU A 283 -9.86 -6.20 -25.78
N LEU A 284 -8.61 -5.96 -26.09
CA LEU A 284 -8.00 -6.60 -27.24
C LEU A 284 -7.79 -8.09 -26.94
N ALA A 285 -8.09 -8.96 -27.90
CA ALA A 285 -7.93 -10.40 -27.73
C ALA A 285 -6.50 -10.76 -27.30
N PRO A 286 -6.30 -11.86 -26.56
CA PRO A 286 -4.99 -12.27 -26.10
C PRO A 286 -4.04 -12.47 -27.30
N ALA A 287 -3.28 -11.44 -27.59
CA ALA A 287 -2.11 -11.50 -28.45
C ALA A 287 -0.89 -11.75 -27.55
N ALA A 288 0.26 -12.06 -28.11
CA ALA A 288 1.46 -12.46 -27.40
C ALA A 288 1.90 -11.55 -26.20
N ASN A 289 1.27 -10.37 -26.04
CA ASN A 289 1.58 -9.38 -25.01
C ASN A 289 0.31 -8.77 -24.36
N ASN A 290 -0.76 -9.53 -24.16
CA ASN A 290 -1.94 -9.05 -23.45
C ASN A 290 -2.37 -10.08 -22.41
N ALA A 291 -2.39 -9.67 -21.13
CA ALA A 291 -2.69 -10.54 -20.00
C ALA A 291 -4.19 -10.64 -19.65
N PHE A 292 -5.07 -9.88 -20.34
CA PHE A 292 -6.51 -10.07 -20.17
C PHE A 292 -6.94 -11.43 -20.70
N THR A 293 -7.74 -12.13 -19.92
CA THR A 293 -8.33 -13.40 -20.35
C THR A 293 -9.53 -13.15 -21.28
N SER A 294 -9.97 -14.19 -21.99
CA SER A 294 -11.17 -14.11 -22.84
C SER A 294 -12.49 -13.99 -22.07
N THR A 295 -12.43 -14.18 -20.74
CA THR A 295 -13.60 -14.13 -19.82
C THR A 295 -13.75 -12.79 -19.13
N ALA A 296 -12.77 -11.89 -19.29
CA ALA A 296 -12.81 -10.57 -18.69
C ALA A 296 -13.99 -9.74 -19.25
N THR A 297 -14.72 -9.11 -18.36
CA THR A 297 -15.88 -8.28 -18.68
C THR A 297 -15.58 -6.82 -18.38
N VAL A 298 -16.12 -5.92 -19.19
CA VAL A 298 -15.95 -4.47 -19.06
C VAL A 298 -17.27 -3.84 -18.67
N SER A 299 -17.27 -3.05 -17.61
CA SER A 299 -18.37 -2.18 -17.19
C SER A 299 -17.86 -0.75 -17.18
N SER A 300 -18.66 0.17 -17.73
CA SER A 300 -18.31 1.60 -17.77
C SER A 300 -19.38 2.42 -17.06
N ASP A 301 -18.96 3.39 -16.26
CA ASP A 301 -19.81 4.41 -15.63
C ASP A 301 -19.10 5.76 -15.79
N GLY A 302 -19.58 6.57 -16.71
CA GLY A 302 -18.93 7.82 -17.08
C GLY A 302 -17.51 7.60 -17.62
N LYS A 303 -16.54 8.23 -16.97
CA LYS A 303 -15.10 8.10 -17.30
C LYS A 303 -14.47 6.85 -16.69
N LYS A 304 -15.07 6.27 -15.62
CA LYS A 304 -14.54 5.09 -14.94
C LYS A 304 -14.90 3.82 -15.69
N VAL A 305 -13.92 3.00 -15.93
CA VAL A 305 -14.09 1.71 -16.60
C VAL A 305 -13.52 0.64 -15.68
N THR A 306 -14.36 -0.32 -15.32
CA THR A 306 -13.99 -1.45 -14.46
C THR A 306 -13.92 -2.70 -15.31
N VAL A 307 -12.78 -3.37 -15.28
CA VAL A 307 -12.58 -4.69 -15.89
C VAL A 307 -12.57 -5.72 -14.77
N THR A 308 -13.48 -6.69 -14.86
CA THR A 308 -13.58 -7.79 -13.89
C THR A 308 -13.40 -9.14 -14.58
N ASP A 309 -12.80 -10.09 -13.86
CA ASP A 309 -12.57 -11.44 -14.33
C ASP A 309 -12.60 -12.45 -13.15
N HIS A 310 -12.31 -13.72 -13.44
CA HIS A 310 -12.27 -14.78 -12.44
C HIS A 310 -11.26 -14.52 -11.32
N GLY A 311 -11.54 -15.03 -10.14
CA GLY A 311 -10.62 -14.98 -9.00
C GLY A 311 -10.47 -13.60 -8.36
N ASN A 312 -11.52 -12.78 -8.37
CA ASN A 312 -11.52 -11.40 -7.86
C ASN A 312 -10.55 -10.47 -8.61
N PHE A 313 -10.27 -10.75 -9.88
CA PHE A 313 -9.56 -9.81 -10.73
C PHE A 313 -10.44 -8.58 -10.95
N GLU A 314 -9.93 -7.43 -10.57
CA GLU A 314 -10.55 -6.14 -10.79
C GLU A 314 -9.47 -5.11 -11.13
N MET A 315 -9.70 -4.38 -12.20
CA MET A 315 -8.86 -3.25 -12.61
C MET A 315 -9.77 -2.09 -12.96
N VAL A 316 -9.60 -0.98 -12.26
CA VAL A 316 -10.36 0.25 -12.49
C VAL A 316 -9.44 1.28 -13.10
N PHE A 317 -9.84 1.83 -14.23
CA PHE A 317 -9.11 2.91 -14.88
C PHE A 317 -10.08 4.02 -15.31
N GLU A 318 -9.55 5.20 -15.37
CA GLU A 318 -10.26 6.40 -15.81
C GLU A 318 -9.80 6.82 -17.19
N VAL A 319 -10.78 7.05 -18.09
CA VAL A 319 -10.53 7.57 -19.43
C VAL A 319 -10.73 9.08 -19.40
N ASN A 320 -9.62 9.82 -19.30
CA ASN A 320 -9.58 11.29 -19.23
C ASN A 320 -9.35 11.86 -20.64
N ALA A 321 -10.44 12.28 -21.30
CA ALA A 321 -10.35 12.96 -22.59
C ALA A 321 -9.94 14.44 -22.49
N ASP A 322 -10.01 15.01 -21.27
CA ASP A 322 -9.93 16.46 -21.02
C ASP A 322 -8.64 16.94 -20.39
N GLU A 323 -7.67 16.04 -20.08
CA GLU A 323 -6.35 16.50 -19.68
C GLU A 323 -5.66 17.26 -20.83
N PRO A 324 -4.84 18.30 -20.51
CA PRO A 324 -4.45 19.35 -21.44
C PRO A 324 -3.98 18.73 -22.75
N PRO A 325 -4.46 19.24 -23.89
CA PRO A 325 -4.45 18.52 -25.13
C PRO A 325 -3.01 18.14 -25.48
N SER A 326 -2.72 16.82 -25.45
CA SER A 326 -1.67 16.35 -26.32
C SER A 326 -2.01 16.89 -27.71
N THR A 327 -1.21 17.76 -28.27
CA THR A 327 -1.43 18.25 -29.62
C THR A 327 -0.84 17.24 -30.61
N PRO A 328 -1.66 16.55 -31.43
CA PRO A 328 -3.11 16.67 -31.60
C PRO A 328 -3.92 15.84 -30.58
N PRO A 329 -5.19 16.22 -30.32
CA PRO A 329 -6.07 15.46 -29.43
C PRO A 329 -6.23 14.02 -29.97
N ILE A 330 -6.03 13.04 -29.09
CA ILE A 330 -6.19 11.63 -29.44
C ILE A 330 -7.68 11.35 -29.61
N THR A 331 -8.12 11.17 -30.86
CA THR A 331 -9.51 10.83 -31.16
C THR A 331 -9.70 9.32 -31.19
N PRO A 332 -10.76 8.78 -30.57
CA PRO A 332 -11.07 7.36 -30.67
C PRO A 332 -11.34 6.90 -32.12
N PRO A 333 -10.97 5.64 -32.47
CA PRO A 333 -10.42 4.61 -31.60
C PRO A 333 -8.89 4.69 -31.42
N TYR A 334 -8.40 4.51 -30.19
CA TYR A 334 -6.98 4.41 -29.87
C TYR A 334 -6.71 3.27 -28.90
N THR A 335 -5.49 2.74 -28.95
CA THR A 335 -5.06 1.65 -28.06
C THR A 335 -4.18 2.21 -26.95
N VAL A 336 -4.36 1.67 -25.76
CA VAL A 336 -3.57 2.00 -24.56
C VAL A 336 -2.95 0.72 -24.01
N ASN A 337 -1.66 0.80 -23.72
CA ASN A 337 -0.94 -0.28 -23.07
C ASN A 337 -0.66 0.11 -21.62
N PHE A 338 -0.99 -0.80 -20.71
CA PHE A 338 -0.64 -0.68 -19.30
C PHE A 338 0.41 -1.73 -18.97
N THR A 339 1.45 -1.32 -18.29
CA THR A 339 2.44 -2.23 -17.72
C THR A 339 2.29 -2.19 -16.20
N VAL A 340 1.93 -3.33 -15.62
CA VAL A 340 1.87 -3.51 -14.16
C VAL A 340 3.20 -4.09 -13.70
N LEU A 341 3.87 -3.38 -12.80
CA LEU A 341 5.17 -3.77 -12.26
C LEU A 341 5.02 -4.37 -10.86
N ASP A 342 6.00 -5.20 -10.49
CA ASP A 342 6.16 -5.71 -9.12
C ASP A 342 6.92 -4.71 -8.22
N ALA A 343 6.90 -3.44 -8.57
CA ALA A 343 7.50 -2.36 -7.80
C ALA A 343 6.41 -1.64 -7.00
N GLY A 344 6.71 -1.29 -5.76
CA GLY A 344 5.81 -0.55 -4.88
C GLY A 344 5.51 -1.23 -3.55
N PRO A 345 5.12 -2.53 -3.49
CA PRO A 345 4.90 -3.20 -2.21
C PRO A 345 6.12 -3.13 -1.30
N MET A 346 5.87 -2.94 -0.02
CA MET A 346 6.94 -2.90 0.98
C MET A 346 7.44 -4.32 1.24
N GLN A 347 8.68 -4.59 0.85
CA GLN A 347 9.36 -5.86 1.09
C GLN A 347 9.97 -5.90 2.48
N LEU A 348 9.52 -6.81 3.32
CA LEU A 348 10.09 -7.10 4.63
C LEU A 348 10.96 -8.35 4.56
N GLN A 349 12.23 -8.23 4.91
CA GLN A 349 13.13 -9.39 5.03
C GLN A 349 12.85 -10.09 6.37
N ILE A 350 12.10 -11.19 6.34
CA ILE A 350 11.64 -11.96 7.50
C ILE A 350 12.42 -13.27 7.70
N GLY A 351 13.62 -13.38 7.15
CA GLY A 351 14.47 -14.54 7.34
C GLY A 351 15.93 -14.22 7.11
N ALA A 352 16.82 -15.12 7.56
CA ALA A 352 18.28 -14.96 7.53
C ALA A 352 18.91 -15.09 6.14
N ASN A 353 18.18 -15.61 5.13
CA ASN A 353 18.69 -15.91 3.81
C ASN A 353 18.03 -15.05 2.73
N LYS A 354 18.71 -14.89 1.59
CA LYS A 354 18.17 -14.18 0.41
C LYS A 354 16.85 -14.81 -0.03
N GLY A 355 15.87 -13.95 -0.34
CA GLY A 355 14.56 -14.36 -0.86
C GLY A 355 13.55 -14.79 0.21
N GLN A 356 13.90 -14.71 1.50
CA GLN A 356 12.96 -14.92 2.60
C GLN A 356 12.28 -13.60 2.95
N THR A 357 11.50 -13.09 2.02
CA THR A 357 10.78 -11.81 2.13
C THR A 357 9.29 -12.01 2.24
N MET A 358 8.60 -11.04 2.80
CA MET A 358 7.16 -10.91 2.79
C MET A 358 6.82 -9.53 2.23
N ASP A 359 5.96 -9.51 1.23
CA ASP A 359 5.49 -8.28 0.62
C ASP A 359 4.23 -7.82 1.35
N VAL A 360 4.24 -6.59 1.84
CA VAL A 360 3.10 -5.90 2.43
C VAL A 360 2.63 -4.87 1.44
N ARG A 361 1.35 -4.95 1.07
CA ARG A 361 0.71 -4.06 0.13
C ARG A 361 -0.41 -3.30 0.83
N ILE A 362 -0.39 -1.99 0.72
CA ILE A 362 -1.43 -1.09 1.21
C ILE A 362 -1.95 -0.31 0.00
N PRO A 363 -3.19 -0.58 -0.45
CA PRO A 363 -3.76 0.14 -1.58
C PRO A 363 -4.00 1.61 -1.21
N ARG A 364 -4.08 2.45 -2.22
CA ARG A 364 -4.42 3.86 -2.09
C ARG A 364 -5.83 4.01 -1.51
N VAL A 365 -5.97 4.89 -0.51
CA VAL A 365 -7.25 5.16 0.16
C VAL A 365 -7.48 6.66 0.19
N ASP A 366 -8.09 7.17 -0.84
CA ASP A 366 -8.49 8.57 -0.98
C ASP A 366 -9.93 8.66 -1.50
N PRO A 367 -10.55 9.84 -1.52
CA PRO A 367 -11.92 10.00 -1.98
C PRO A 367 -12.17 9.49 -3.40
N GLU A 368 -11.17 9.57 -4.28
CA GLU A 368 -11.25 9.11 -5.67
C GLU A 368 -11.34 7.57 -5.75
N THR A 369 -10.42 6.86 -5.08
CA THR A 369 -10.39 5.39 -5.06
C THR A 369 -11.58 4.79 -4.30
N LEU A 370 -12.10 5.54 -3.30
CA LEU A 370 -13.30 5.16 -2.58
C LEU A 370 -14.58 5.46 -3.36
N GLY A 371 -14.52 6.27 -4.43
CA GLY A 371 -15.67 6.64 -5.26
C GLY A 371 -16.61 7.65 -4.60
N ILE A 372 -16.10 8.48 -3.68
CA ILE A 372 -16.90 9.44 -2.90
C ILE A 372 -16.54 10.90 -3.20
N GLU A 373 -15.74 11.17 -4.22
CA GLU A 373 -15.23 12.51 -4.54
C GLU A 373 -16.34 13.52 -4.91
N ASN A 374 -17.33 13.07 -5.67
CA ASN A 374 -18.38 13.94 -6.25
C ASN A 374 -19.78 13.59 -5.73
N VAL A 375 -19.94 13.27 -4.45
CA VAL A 375 -21.24 12.94 -3.88
C VAL A 375 -22.01 14.21 -3.55
N ASN A 376 -23.18 14.41 -4.19
CA ASN A 376 -24.05 15.54 -3.94
C ASN A 376 -25.31 15.09 -3.19
N LEU A 377 -25.51 15.60 -1.97
CA LEU A 377 -26.63 15.27 -1.08
C LEU A 377 -27.73 16.37 -1.08
N VAL A 378 -27.59 17.42 -1.87
CA VAL A 378 -28.55 18.54 -1.89
C VAL A 378 -29.91 18.11 -2.43
N THR A 379 -29.94 17.05 -3.26
CA THR A 379 -31.17 16.41 -3.71
C THR A 379 -31.45 15.11 -2.97
N GLU A 380 -32.73 14.75 -2.79
CA GLU A 380 -33.14 13.50 -2.17
C GLU A 380 -32.56 12.28 -2.93
N ALA A 381 -32.63 12.29 -4.26
CA ALA A 381 -32.06 11.23 -5.10
C ALA A 381 -30.55 11.11 -4.95
N GLY A 382 -29.84 12.24 -4.87
CA GLY A 382 -28.41 12.27 -4.61
C GLY A 382 -28.07 11.74 -3.22
N ALA A 383 -28.85 12.08 -2.20
CA ALA A 383 -28.70 11.56 -0.86
C ALA A 383 -28.90 10.04 -0.80
N GLN A 384 -29.90 9.49 -1.50
CA GLN A 384 -30.12 8.04 -1.61
C GLN A 384 -28.92 7.34 -2.33
N LYS A 385 -28.41 7.92 -3.41
CA LYS A 385 -27.20 7.43 -4.10
C LYS A 385 -25.97 7.49 -3.16
N GLY A 386 -25.84 8.57 -2.38
CA GLY A 386 -24.77 8.75 -1.40
C GLY A 386 -24.71 7.63 -0.36
N ILE A 387 -25.88 7.17 0.15
CA ILE A 387 -25.94 6.05 1.11
C ILE A 387 -25.24 4.80 0.53
N SER A 388 -25.56 4.44 -0.71
CA SER A 388 -24.99 3.25 -1.36
C SER A 388 -23.48 3.40 -1.64
N LEU A 389 -23.03 4.60 -2.00
CA LEU A 389 -21.61 4.89 -2.23
C LEU A 389 -20.79 4.81 -0.95
N TYR A 390 -21.30 5.38 0.16
CA TYR A 390 -20.61 5.28 1.45
C TYR A 390 -20.64 3.86 2.01
N ASP A 391 -21.68 3.06 1.80
CA ASP A 391 -21.71 1.65 2.16
C ASP A 391 -20.63 0.86 1.39
N ALA A 392 -20.48 1.13 0.10
CA ALA A 392 -19.41 0.52 -0.71
C ALA A 392 -18.01 0.94 -0.22
N ALA A 393 -17.81 2.22 0.09
CA ALA A 393 -16.56 2.74 0.62
C ALA A 393 -16.20 2.12 1.98
N VAL A 394 -17.17 2.02 2.91
CA VAL A 394 -16.98 1.33 4.21
C VAL A 394 -16.60 -0.13 4.01
N THR A 395 -17.25 -0.83 3.09
CA THR A 395 -16.94 -2.21 2.77
C THR A 395 -15.50 -2.34 2.25
N LYS A 396 -15.07 -1.45 1.35
CA LYS A 396 -13.72 -1.41 0.80
C LYS A 396 -12.66 -1.17 1.88
N VAL A 397 -12.85 -0.17 2.74
CA VAL A 397 -11.93 0.12 3.87
C VAL A 397 -11.87 -1.07 4.84
N THR A 398 -13.01 -1.71 5.14
CA THR A 398 -13.07 -2.88 6.00
C THR A 398 -12.30 -4.07 5.40
N ALA A 399 -12.40 -4.29 4.09
CA ALA A 399 -11.64 -5.33 3.39
C ALA A 399 -10.13 -5.08 3.46
N ILE A 400 -9.70 -3.81 3.28
CA ILE A 400 -8.28 -3.42 3.43
C ILE A 400 -7.80 -3.69 4.86
N ARG A 401 -8.55 -3.29 5.88
CA ARG A 401 -8.22 -3.54 7.29
C ARG A 401 -8.13 -5.04 7.60
N ALA A 402 -9.07 -5.84 7.11
CA ALA A 402 -9.03 -7.30 7.27
C ALA A 402 -7.75 -7.91 6.66
N LYS A 403 -7.31 -7.40 5.52
CA LYS A 403 -6.08 -7.81 4.87
C LYS A 403 -4.83 -7.41 5.68
N LEU A 404 -4.81 -6.20 6.24
CA LEU A 404 -3.73 -5.75 7.12
C LEU A 404 -3.65 -6.61 8.39
N GLY A 405 -4.78 -6.96 9.00
CA GLY A 405 -4.84 -7.92 10.10
C GLY A 405 -4.31 -9.31 9.74
N ALA A 406 -4.57 -9.77 8.51
CA ALA A 406 -3.99 -11.03 8.03
C ALA A 406 -2.47 -10.96 7.87
N TYR A 407 -1.93 -9.83 7.39
CA TYR A 407 -0.48 -9.61 7.34
C TYR A 407 0.14 -9.57 8.74
N GLN A 408 -0.50 -8.89 9.71
CA GLN A 408 -0.05 -8.86 11.09
C GLN A 408 0.04 -10.28 11.67
N ASN A 409 -1.03 -11.09 11.57
CA ASN A 409 -1.02 -12.47 12.04
C ASN A 409 0.10 -13.30 11.40
N ARG A 410 0.34 -13.13 10.09
CA ARG A 410 1.44 -13.82 9.40
C ARG A 410 2.81 -13.41 9.92
N LEU A 411 3.02 -12.12 10.23
CA LEU A 411 4.26 -11.63 10.82
C LEU A 411 4.47 -12.15 12.24
N GLU A 412 3.42 -12.19 13.08
CA GLU A 412 3.47 -12.76 14.43
C GLU A 412 3.84 -14.24 14.42
N HIS A 413 3.22 -15.03 13.52
CA HIS A 413 3.62 -16.43 13.33
C HIS A 413 5.05 -16.58 12.80
N SER A 414 5.49 -15.66 11.94
CA SER A 414 6.87 -15.65 11.45
C SER A 414 7.84 -15.36 12.59
N ILE A 415 7.57 -14.38 13.45
CA ILE A 415 8.38 -14.08 14.64
C ILE A 415 8.48 -15.30 15.55
N SER A 416 7.35 -15.94 15.89
CA SER A 416 7.35 -17.14 16.71
C SER A 416 8.22 -18.27 16.13
N ASN A 417 8.16 -18.47 14.81
CA ASN A 417 9.00 -19.48 14.15
C ASN A 417 10.48 -19.08 14.12
N LEU A 418 10.79 -17.79 13.94
CA LEU A 418 12.15 -17.26 13.98
C LEU A 418 12.76 -17.44 15.37
N ASP A 419 12.00 -17.18 16.43
CA ASP A 419 12.44 -17.31 17.82
C ASP A 419 12.75 -18.78 18.18
N VAL A 420 11.87 -19.71 17.81
CA VAL A 420 12.12 -21.16 17.99
C VAL A 420 13.33 -21.63 17.18
N THR A 421 13.49 -21.12 15.96
CA THR A 421 14.65 -21.46 15.13
C THR A 421 15.94 -20.89 15.71
N HIS A 422 15.90 -19.66 16.22
CA HIS A 422 16.99 -18.99 16.91
C HIS A 422 17.44 -19.78 18.15
N GLU A 423 16.50 -20.23 18.99
CA GLU A 423 16.76 -21.04 20.17
C GLU A 423 17.43 -22.36 19.80
N ASN A 424 16.85 -23.11 18.85
CA ASN A 424 17.40 -24.40 18.42
C ASN A 424 18.82 -24.25 17.81
N MET A 425 19.04 -23.19 17.03
CA MET A 425 20.37 -22.93 16.45
C MET A 425 21.38 -22.50 17.50
N SER A 426 20.97 -21.73 18.51
CA SER A 426 21.82 -21.33 19.63
C SER A 426 22.23 -22.53 20.45
N GLU A 427 21.29 -23.45 20.74
CA GLU A 427 21.57 -24.71 21.42
C GLU A 427 22.52 -25.61 20.61
N ALA A 428 22.27 -25.72 19.29
CA ALA A 428 23.14 -26.51 18.42
C ALA A 428 24.57 -25.92 18.36
N ARG A 429 24.70 -24.59 18.32
CA ARG A 429 25.99 -23.91 18.37
C ARG A 429 26.70 -24.15 19.71
N SER A 430 25.97 -24.04 20.82
CA SER A 430 26.47 -24.32 22.17
C SER A 430 27.08 -25.72 22.25
N ARG A 431 26.37 -26.74 21.75
CA ARG A 431 26.90 -28.13 21.71
C ARG A 431 28.18 -28.27 20.89
N ILE A 432 28.41 -27.43 19.89
CA ILE A 432 29.62 -27.45 19.07
C ILE A 432 30.75 -26.65 19.70
N GLU A 433 30.47 -25.43 20.18
CA GLU A 433 31.48 -24.43 20.54
C GLU A 433 31.78 -24.42 22.03
N ASP A 434 30.85 -24.73 22.93
CA ASP A 434 31.00 -24.59 24.37
C ASP A 434 31.73 -25.78 24.98
N VAL A 435 32.42 -25.55 26.10
CA VAL A 435 33.11 -26.58 26.84
C VAL A 435 32.29 -27.04 28.04
N ASP A 436 32.29 -28.35 28.29
CA ASP A 436 31.86 -28.90 29.58
C ASP A 436 32.90 -28.56 30.65
N MET A 437 32.58 -27.56 31.47
CA MET A 437 33.49 -27.03 32.50
C MET A 437 33.89 -28.09 33.51
N ALA A 438 32.96 -29.00 33.91
CA ALA A 438 33.27 -30.03 34.90
C ALA A 438 34.28 -31.03 34.37
N LYS A 439 34.10 -31.49 33.13
CA LYS A 439 34.99 -32.40 32.46
C LYS A 439 36.36 -31.78 32.18
N GLU A 440 36.40 -30.52 31.73
CA GLU A 440 37.65 -29.85 31.44
C GLU A 440 38.43 -29.47 32.71
N MET A 441 37.74 -29.15 33.84
CA MET A 441 38.40 -28.97 35.15
C MET A 441 39.02 -30.27 35.66
N ALA A 442 38.37 -31.41 35.48
CA ALA A 442 38.94 -32.71 35.79
C ALA A 442 40.23 -32.98 34.97
N ASN A 443 40.14 -32.70 33.64
CA ASN A 443 41.29 -32.81 32.73
C ASN A 443 42.41 -31.86 33.11
N TYR A 444 42.13 -30.62 33.48
CA TYR A 444 43.11 -29.64 33.94
C TYR A 444 43.82 -30.11 35.20
N THR A 445 43.04 -30.56 36.22
CA THR A 445 43.62 -31.07 37.46
C THR A 445 44.50 -32.27 37.23
N GLN A 446 44.08 -33.23 36.40
CA GLN A 446 44.92 -34.38 36.02
C GLN A 446 46.23 -33.97 35.35
N LYS A 447 46.19 -33.02 34.39
CA LYS A 447 47.38 -32.52 33.71
C LYS A 447 48.27 -31.73 34.66
N ASN A 448 47.73 -30.99 35.60
CA ASN A 448 48.48 -30.27 36.62
C ASN A 448 49.26 -31.26 37.53
N VAL A 449 48.63 -32.33 38.02
CA VAL A 449 49.28 -33.38 38.78
C VAL A 449 50.37 -34.08 37.96
N LEU A 450 50.08 -34.35 36.68
CA LEU A 450 51.07 -34.94 35.77
C LEU A 450 52.28 -34.00 35.49
N ALA A 451 52.05 -32.69 35.43
CA ALA A 451 53.14 -31.71 35.29
C ALA A 451 54.00 -31.68 36.55
N GLN A 452 53.39 -31.69 37.74
CA GLN A 452 54.13 -31.75 39.01
C GLN A 452 54.97 -33.07 39.17
N ALA A 453 54.32 -34.20 38.82
CA ALA A 453 55.01 -35.49 38.78
C ALA A 453 56.17 -35.50 37.75
N GLY A 454 55.93 -34.91 36.57
CA GLY A 454 56.88 -34.77 35.48
C GLY A 454 58.17 -33.96 35.88
N THR A 455 57.92 -32.85 36.61
CA THR A 455 59.04 -32.05 37.14
C THR A 455 59.87 -32.85 38.16
N SER A 456 59.22 -33.58 39.04
CA SER A 456 59.90 -34.45 40.05
C SER A 456 60.65 -35.58 39.36
N MET A 457 60.08 -36.22 38.33
CA MET A 457 60.74 -37.28 37.56
C MET A 457 61.92 -36.73 36.73
N LEU A 458 61.86 -35.52 36.21
CA LEU A 458 62.92 -34.84 35.51
C LEU A 458 64.14 -34.57 36.47
N ALA A 459 63.84 -34.08 37.67
CA ALA A 459 64.82 -33.87 38.74
C ALA A 459 65.48 -35.19 39.09
N GLN A 460 64.73 -36.26 39.29
CA GLN A 460 65.26 -37.61 39.57
C GLN A 460 66.12 -38.17 38.43
N ALA A 461 65.68 -37.95 37.17
CA ALA A 461 66.44 -38.39 35.99
C ALA A 461 67.78 -37.64 35.83
N ASN A 462 67.85 -36.36 36.26
CA ASN A 462 69.03 -35.54 36.24
C ASN A 462 70.06 -35.94 37.37
N GLN A 463 69.60 -36.49 38.51
CA GLN A 463 70.41 -36.96 39.61
C GLN A 463 71.15 -38.32 39.30
N ARG A 464 70.48 -39.17 38.47
CA ARG A 464 71.04 -40.51 38.12
C ARG A 464 72.49 -40.49 37.57
N PRO A 465 72.92 -39.61 36.64
CA PRO A 465 74.30 -39.51 36.19
C PRO A 465 75.26 -39.10 37.29
N GLN A 466 74.79 -38.21 38.20
CA GLN A 466 75.63 -37.75 39.32
C GLN A 466 75.92 -38.85 40.35
N THR A 467 74.91 -39.68 40.70
CA THR A 467 75.09 -40.84 41.57
C THR A 467 75.98 -41.89 40.96
N ILE A 468 75.98 -42.09 39.64
CA ILE A 468 76.92 -42.98 38.95
C ILE A 468 78.31 -42.41 38.90
N LEU A 469 78.48 -41.07 38.74
CA LEU A 469 79.75 -40.40 38.75
C LEU A 469 80.40 -40.48 40.13
N SER A 470 79.65 -40.34 41.22
CA SER A 470 80.07 -40.47 42.59
C SER A 470 80.51 -41.95 42.93
N LEU A 471 79.89 -42.94 42.34
CA LEU A 471 80.24 -44.36 42.46
C LEU A 471 81.47 -44.73 41.64
N LEU A 472 81.83 -43.92 40.62
CA LEU A 472 83.09 -44.14 39.83
C LEU A 472 84.32 -43.40 40.38
N GLN A 473 84.08 -42.39 41.27
CA GLN A 473 85.11 -41.59 41.93
C GLN A 473 85.46 -42.05 43.36
N GLY A 474 84.77 -42.99 43.95
CA GLY A 474 85.03 -43.68 45.19
C GLY A 474 85.49 -45.07 44.93
#